data_5b8c20c6e331f257d256a22a9ca1ce4a
#
_entry.id   5b8c20c6e331f257d256a22a9ca1ce4a
#
_cell.length_a   1.000
_cell.length_b   1.000
_cell.length_c   1.000
_cell.angle_alpha   90.00
_cell.angle_beta   90.00
_cell.angle_gamma   90.00
#
_symmetry.space_group_name_H-M   'P 1'
#
loop_
_entity.id
_entity.type
_entity.pdbx_description
1 polymer ?
#
loop_
_entity_poly.entity_id
_entity_poly.type
_entity_poly.pdbx_seq_one_letter_code
_entity_poly.pdbx_strand_id
1 'polypeptide(L)'
;MTVPLPDLMQEYRCRCRADSDIREYLPLLHGYACLYPGVRVLEVGVRSGNSTVAFLAAAQAMGGHVWSVDIDSDCFNRPWHGHPAWTFTCGDSTHPAVTGKQPHQVDVLFLDGDHGRQKVLDELAAYFPRVQPGGVALLHDTRIRWPGEPPGTWPVTRALDEFCEQQGLHWAELPGAYGLGVIVREW
;
A
#
# COMPACT_ATOMS: atom_id res chain seq x y z
N MET A 1 -9.25 28.36 13.11
CA MET A 1 -10.12 27.27 13.63
C MET A 1 -9.57 25.99 13.03
N THR A 2 -9.08 25.05 13.86
CA THR A 2 -8.65 23.72 13.40
C THR A 2 -9.90 22.90 13.09
N VAL A 3 -10.02 22.43 11.86
CA VAL A 3 -11.07 21.48 11.48
C VAL A 3 -10.82 20.21 12.30
N PRO A 4 -11.83 19.67 12.99
CA PRO A 4 -11.66 18.43 13.75
C PRO A 4 -11.31 17.28 12.78
N LEU A 5 -10.39 16.40 13.20
CA LEU A 5 -10.06 15.21 12.44
C LEU A 5 -11.28 14.28 12.35
N PRO A 6 -11.47 13.56 11.23
CA PRO A 6 -12.58 12.63 11.07
C PRO A 6 -12.44 11.43 12.01
N ASP A 7 -13.58 10.82 12.35
CA ASP A 7 -13.58 9.47 12.92
C ASP A 7 -13.12 8.47 11.86
N LEU A 8 -11.86 8.03 11.96
CA LEU A 8 -11.23 7.16 10.96
C LEU A 8 -11.93 5.79 10.84
N MET A 9 -12.47 5.25 11.94
CA MET A 9 -13.18 3.99 11.89
C MET A 9 -14.54 4.13 11.19
N GLN A 10 -15.22 5.25 11.40
CA GLN A 10 -16.46 5.55 10.67
C GLN A 10 -16.16 5.76 9.18
N GLU A 11 -15.14 6.53 8.84
CA GLU A 11 -14.72 6.77 7.46
C GLU A 11 -14.33 5.45 6.77
N TYR A 12 -13.55 4.60 7.41
CA TYR A 12 -13.19 3.26 6.91
C TYR A 12 -14.44 2.43 6.60
N ARG A 13 -15.43 2.39 7.53
CA ARG A 13 -16.69 1.66 7.30
C ARG A 13 -17.48 2.21 6.12
N CYS A 14 -17.45 3.53 5.90
CA CYS A 14 -18.06 4.16 4.74
C CYS A 14 -17.35 3.73 3.45
N ARG A 15 -16.01 3.73 3.43
CA ARG A 15 -15.21 3.31 2.28
C ARG A 15 -15.43 1.83 1.92
N CYS A 16 -15.58 0.95 2.89
CA CYS A 16 -15.92 -0.45 2.64
C CYS A 16 -17.27 -0.66 1.94
N ARG A 17 -18.17 0.34 1.97
CA ARG A 17 -19.49 0.29 1.32
C ARG A 17 -19.55 1.11 0.03
N ALA A 18 -18.65 2.05 -0.16
CA ALA A 18 -18.56 2.87 -1.34
C ALA A 18 -18.04 2.06 -2.54
N ASP A 19 -18.48 2.41 -3.75
CA ASP A 19 -17.98 1.74 -4.93
C ASP A 19 -16.56 2.20 -5.27
N SER A 20 -15.63 1.24 -5.32
CA SER A 20 -14.23 1.45 -5.70
C SER A 20 -13.57 0.11 -6.06
N ASP A 21 -12.52 0.19 -6.84
CA ASP A 21 -11.70 -0.95 -7.29
C ASP A 21 -11.09 -1.74 -6.11
N ILE A 22 -10.71 -1.05 -5.03
CA ILE A 22 -10.06 -1.65 -3.86
C ILE A 22 -11.03 -2.03 -2.73
N ARG A 23 -12.33 -1.70 -2.86
CA ARG A 23 -13.33 -1.87 -1.79
C ARG A 23 -13.31 -3.24 -1.12
N GLU A 24 -13.24 -4.30 -1.92
CA GLU A 24 -13.29 -5.68 -1.43
C GLU A 24 -12.07 -6.07 -0.59
N TYR A 25 -10.95 -5.38 -0.78
CA TYR A 25 -9.70 -5.63 -0.05
C TYR A 25 -9.50 -4.74 1.18
N LEU A 26 -10.26 -3.66 1.36
CA LEU A 26 -10.11 -2.77 2.52
C LEU A 26 -10.19 -3.51 3.86
N PRO A 27 -11.10 -4.50 4.07
CA PRO A 27 -11.10 -5.29 5.31
C PRO A 27 -9.83 -6.12 5.51
N LEU A 28 -9.23 -6.63 4.42
CA LEU A 28 -7.98 -7.37 4.47
C LEU A 28 -6.79 -6.46 4.79
N LEU A 29 -6.69 -5.30 4.13
CA LEU A 29 -5.65 -4.31 4.39
C LEU A 29 -5.67 -3.84 5.85
N HIS A 30 -6.85 -3.49 6.37
CA HIS A 30 -7.06 -3.15 7.77
C HIS A 30 -6.66 -4.32 8.69
N GLY A 31 -7.11 -5.54 8.36
CA GLY A 31 -6.83 -6.76 9.13
C GLY A 31 -5.34 -7.06 9.21
N TYR A 32 -4.60 -7.01 8.09
CA TYR A 32 -3.15 -7.19 8.08
C TYR A 32 -2.44 -6.17 8.97
N ALA A 33 -2.84 -4.90 8.89
CA ALA A 33 -2.25 -3.87 9.75
C ALA A 33 -2.54 -4.10 11.24
N CYS A 34 -3.70 -4.64 11.59
CA CYS A 34 -4.06 -4.97 12.97
C CYS A 34 -3.30 -6.18 13.56
N LEU A 35 -2.53 -6.91 12.77
CA LEU A 35 -1.70 -8.02 13.28
C LEU A 35 -0.48 -7.52 14.08
N TYR A 36 -0.10 -6.26 13.91
CA TYR A 36 1.15 -5.73 14.46
C TYR A 36 0.88 -4.61 15.48
N PRO A 37 1.12 -4.83 16.77
CA PRO A 37 1.12 -3.74 17.75
C PRO A 37 2.14 -2.66 17.38
N GLY A 38 1.72 -1.39 17.37
CA GLY A 38 2.56 -0.28 16.91
C GLY A 38 2.85 -0.30 15.41
N VAL A 39 1.93 -0.80 14.59
CA VAL A 39 2.10 -1.06 13.16
C VAL A 39 2.75 0.10 12.40
N ARG A 40 3.71 -0.22 11.56
CA ARG A 40 4.36 0.69 10.61
C ARG A 40 3.95 0.30 9.20
N VAL A 41 3.15 1.14 8.56
CA VAL A 41 2.68 0.91 7.20
C VAL A 41 3.39 1.86 6.24
N LEU A 42 3.93 1.34 5.15
CA LEU A 42 4.35 2.14 4.00
C LEU A 42 3.41 1.86 2.83
N GLU A 43 2.76 2.90 2.37
CA GLU A 43 1.83 2.89 1.24
C GLU A 43 2.42 3.66 0.07
N VAL A 44 2.41 3.08 -1.11
CA VAL A 44 2.72 3.73 -2.39
C VAL A 44 1.46 3.74 -3.25
N GLY A 45 1.00 4.93 -3.62
CA GLY A 45 -0.29 5.16 -4.26
C GLY A 45 -1.38 5.47 -3.23
N VAL A 46 -1.80 6.74 -3.18
CA VAL A 46 -2.84 7.25 -2.26
C VAL A 46 -4.15 7.49 -3.00
N ARG A 47 -4.07 8.16 -4.17
CA ARG A 47 -5.24 8.50 -4.99
C ARG A 47 -6.36 9.13 -4.15
N SER A 48 -7.52 8.47 -4.02
CA SER A 48 -8.63 8.94 -3.17
C SER A 48 -8.48 8.61 -1.68
N GLY A 49 -7.45 7.84 -1.29
CA GLY A 49 -7.12 7.49 0.08
C GLY A 49 -8.01 6.40 0.69
N ASN A 50 -8.53 5.48 -0.14
CA ASN A 50 -9.35 4.37 0.35
C ASN A 50 -8.51 3.43 1.24
N SER A 51 -7.36 2.99 0.75
CA SER A 51 -6.37 2.19 1.48
C SER A 51 -5.79 2.95 2.67
N THR A 52 -5.45 4.24 2.46
CA THR A 52 -4.91 5.11 3.52
C THR A 52 -5.81 5.14 4.75
N VAL A 53 -7.13 5.29 4.55
CA VAL A 53 -8.09 5.31 5.68
C VAL A 53 -8.15 3.95 6.38
N ALA A 54 -8.11 2.84 5.65
CA ALA A 54 -8.08 1.51 6.25
C ALA A 54 -6.84 1.31 7.13
N PHE A 55 -5.67 1.72 6.63
CA PHE A 55 -4.42 1.69 7.39
C PHE A 55 -4.39 2.66 8.56
N LEU A 56 -4.92 3.87 8.41
CA LEU A 56 -4.98 4.85 9.49
C LEU A 56 -5.93 4.41 10.61
N ALA A 57 -7.07 3.80 10.28
CA ALA A 57 -7.98 3.24 11.28
C ALA A 57 -7.29 2.12 12.08
N ALA A 58 -6.53 1.25 11.41
CA ALA A 58 -5.73 0.22 12.07
C ALA A 58 -4.60 0.84 12.91
N ALA A 59 -3.83 1.78 12.35
CA ALA A 59 -2.73 2.44 13.06
C ALA A 59 -3.22 3.17 14.31
N GLN A 60 -4.37 3.85 14.27
CA GLN A 60 -4.97 4.47 15.44
C GLN A 60 -5.32 3.45 16.52
N ALA A 61 -5.87 2.30 16.14
CA ALA A 61 -6.23 1.24 17.08
C ALA A 61 -5.00 0.53 17.68
N MET A 62 -3.93 0.37 16.90
CA MET A 62 -2.73 -0.38 17.25
C MET A 62 -1.59 0.49 17.79
N GLY A 63 -1.74 1.83 17.82
CA GLY A 63 -0.70 2.77 18.23
C GLY A 63 0.40 2.94 17.18
N GLY A 64 0.07 2.78 15.89
CA GLY A 64 1.02 2.76 14.78
C GLY A 64 1.12 4.05 13.98
N HIS A 65 1.73 3.96 12.78
CA HIS A 65 1.93 5.08 11.87
C HIS A 65 1.87 4.64 10.40
N VAL A 66 1.34 5.49 9.54
CA VAL A 66 1.23 5.29 8.08
C VAL A 66 2.07 6.33 7.37
N TRP A 67 3.01 5.89 6.54
CA TRP A 67 3.75 6.70 5.58
C TRP A 67 3.18 6.43 4.20
N SER A 68 2.72 7.47 3.53
CA SER A 68 2.14 7.38 2.19
C SER A 68 2.95 8.18 1.18
N VAL A 69 3.16 7.61 0.01
CA VAL A 69 3.85 8.22 -1.13
C VAL A 69 2.87 8.30 -2.30
N ASP A 70 2.80 9.46 -2.95
CA ASP A 70 2.08 9.61 -4.22
C ASP A 70 2.76 10.69 -5.06
N ILE A 71 2.67 10.56 -6.38
CA ILE A 71 3.17 11.57 -7.30
C ILE A 71 2.26 12.79 -7.36
N ASP A 72 0.97 12.61 -7.05
CA ASP A 72 -0.03 13.67 -7.05
C ASP A 72 -0.04 14.41 -5.69
N SER A 73 0.34 15.69 -5.72
CA SER A 73 0.32 16.55 -4.53
C SER A 73 -1.08 16.76 -3.94
N ASP A 74 -2.14 16.61 -4.73
CA ASP A 74 -3.51 16.79 -4.24
C ASP A 74 -3.94 15.68 -3.28
N CYS A 75 -3.21 14.56 -3.27
CA CYS A 75 -3.37 13.50 -2.26
C CYS A 75 -3.10 14.00 -0.83
N PHE A 76 -2.35 15.10 -0.66
CA PHE A 76 -2.14 15.74 0.63
C PHE A 76 -3.41 16.38 1.21
N ASN A 77 -4.31 16.85 0.36
CA ASN A 77 -5.53 17.58 0.75
C ASN A 77 -6.67 16.63 1.14
N ARG A 78 -6.43 15.71 2.07
CA ARG A 78 -7.43 14.75 2.55
C ARG A 78 -8.01 15.17 3.91
N PRO A 79 -9.22 14.70 4.27
CA PRO A 79 -9.85 15.05 5.55
C PRO A 79 -9.01 14.72 6.79
N TRP A 80 -8.10 13.75 6.67
CA TRP A 80 -7.15 13.36 7.74
C TRP A 80 -5.80 14.07 7.65
N HIS A 81 -5.67 15.08 6.78
CA HIS A 81 -4.47 15.91 6.76
C HIS A 81 -4.16 16.46 8.16
N GLY A 82 -2.90 16.34 8.58
CA GLY A 82 -2.47 16.72 9.93
C GLY A 82 -2.76 15.66 11.01
N HIS A 83 -3.26 14.48 10.63
CA HIS A 83 -3.39 13.38 11.60
C HIS A 83 -1.99 12.95 12.09
N PRO A 84 -1.77 12.83 13.43
CA PRO A 84 -0.44 12.57 14.00
C PRO A 84 0.17 11.22 13.59
N ALA A 85 -0.67 10.25 13.20
CA ALA A 85 -0.23 8.96 12.70
C ALA A 85 -0.08 8.89 11.17
N TRP A 86 -0.07 10.03 10.46
CA TRP A 86 0.08 10.08 9.00
C TRP A 86 1.21 11.00 8.54
N THR A 87 2.05 10.48 7.67
CA THR A 87 3.08 11.25 6.96
C THR A 87 2.92 11.05 5.47
N PHE A 88 2.77 12.14 4.72
CA PHE A 88 2.66 12.11 3.26
C PHE A 88 3.95 12.65 2.61
N THR A 89 4.43 11.96 1.59
CA THR A 89 5.55 12.39 0.75
C THR A 89 5.09 12.45 -0.71
N CYS A 90 5.09 13.65 -1.29
CA CYS A 90 4.82 13.83 -2.71
C CYS A 90 6.09 13.57 -3.53
N GLY A 91 5.96 12.76 -4.59
CA GLY A 91 7.01 12.51 -5.58
C GLY A 91 7.03 11.10 -6.13
N ASP A 92 7.92 10.86 -7.10
CA ASP A 92 8.15 9.53 -7.65
C ASP A 92 8.66 8.59 -6.57
N SER A 93 7.93 7.48 -6.35
CA SER A 93 8.19 6.48 -5.31
C SER A 93 9.61 5.91 -5.35
N THR A 94 10.21 5.78 -6.54
CA THR A 94 11.55 5.22 -6.73
C THR A 94 12.67 6.26 -6.74
N HIS A 95 12.32 7.55 -6.74
CA HIS A 95 13.34 8.61 -6.72
C HIS A 95 14.09 8.62 -5.37
N PRO A 96 15.44 8.68 -5.35
CA PRO A 96 16.24 8.61 -4.10
C PRO A 96 15.85 9.63 -3.02
N ALA A 97 15.44 10.85 -3.40
CA ALA A 97 14.99 11.87 -2.46
C ALA A 97 13.64 11.56 -1.82
N VAL A 98 12.83 10.66 -2.40
CA VAL A 98 11.56 10.18 -1.86
C VAL A 98 11.80 8.93 -1.04
N THR A 99 12.52 7.94 -1.56
CA THR A 99 12.84 6.71 -0.84
C THR A 99 13.60 6.96 0.44
N GLY A 100 14.53 7.95 0.44
CA GLY A 100 15.33 8.33 1.61
C GLY A 100 14.52 8.96 2.77
N LYS A 101 13.29 9.41 2.51
CA LYS A 101 12.39 9.95 3.54
C LYS A 101 11.51 8.90 4.19
N GLN A 102 11.43 7.70 3.61
CA GLN A 102 10.56 6.65 4.09
C GLN A 102 11.19 5.87 5.26
N PRO A 103 10.38 5.21 6.10
CA PRO A 103 10.90 4.45 7.24
C PRO A 103 11.85 3.33 6.79
N HIS A 104 12.86 3.04 7.60
CA HIS A 104 13.82 1.97 7.33
C HIS A 104 13.26 0.56 7.56
N GLN A 105 12.22 0.47 8.39
CA GLN A 105 11.54 -0.80 8.69
C GLN A 105 10.03 -0.58 8.72
N VAL A 106 9.29 -1.52 8.14
CA VAL A 106 7.82 -1.55 8.11
C VAL A 106 7.31 -2.96 8.39
N ASP A 107 6.10 -3.03 8.89
CA ASP A 107 5.38 -4.28 9.12
C ASP A 107 4.51 -4.64 7.92
N VAL A 108 3.96 -3.61 7.27
CA VAL A 108 3.14 -3.72 6.06
C VAL A 108 3.66 -2.76 5.00
N LEU A 109 4.01 -3.30 3.83
CA LEU A 109 4.24 -2.55 2.60
C LEU A 109 3.00 -2.72 1.71
N PHE A 110 2.45 -1.64 1.18
CA PHE A 110 1.35 -1.68 0.22
C PHE A 110 1.74 -0.92 -1.04
N LEU A 111 1.66 -1.57 -2.21
CA LEU A 111 1.97 -1.01 -3.52
C LEU A 111 0.70 -0.99 -4.38
N ASP A 112 0.25 0.21 -4.73
CA ASP A 112 -0.94 0.49 -5.55
C ASP A 112 -0.75 1.79 -6.35
N GLY A 113 0.47 2.01 -6.85
CA GLY A 113 0.86 3.21 -7.59
C GLY A 113 0.77 3.02 -9.10
N ASP A 114 1.92 2.93 -9.75
CA ASP A 114 2.04 2.60 -11.18
C ASP A 114 2.05 1.07 -11.35
N HIS A 115 1.23 0.57 -12.26
CA HIS A 115 1.06 -0.87 -12.48
C HIS A 115 1.92 -1.41 -13.63
N GLY A 116 2.82 -0.59 -14.19
CA GLY A 116 3.82 -1.03 -15.17
C GLY A 116 4.82 -1.99 -14.54
N ARG A 117 5.09 -3.15 -15.19
CA ARG A 117 5.96 -4.20 -14.65
C ARG A 117 7.29 -3.67 -14.11
N GLN A 118 8.01 -2.84 -14.88
CA GLN A 118 9.32 -2.33 -14.46
C GLN A 118 9.20 -1.45 -13.21
N LYS A 119 8.17 -0.60 -13.13
CA LYS A 119 7.96 0.26 -11.98
C LYS A 119 7.69 -0.53 -10.71
N VAL A 120 6.85 -1.57 -10.81
CA VAL A 120 6.57 -2.49 -9.68
C VAL A 120 7.84 -3.20 -9.22
N LEU A 121 8.70 -3.65 -10.15
CA LEU A 121 10.01 -4.24 -9.81
C LEU A 121 10.92 -3.25 -9.09
N ASP A 122 10.99 -2.01 -9.58
CA ASP A 122 11.80 -0.95 -8.96
C ASP A 122 11.30 -0.59 -7.56
N GLU A 123 9.99 -0.55 -7.35
CA GLU A 123 9.37 -0.33 -6.03
C GLU A 123 9.61 -1.51 -5.08
N LEU A 124 9.45 -2.75 -5.54
CA LEU A 124 9.79 -3.93 -4.76
C LEU A 124 11.26 -3.95 -4.36
N ALA A 125 12.17 -3.63 -5.29
CA ALA A 125 13.60 -3.55 -5.00
C ALA A 125 13.93 -2.46 -3.97
N ALA A 126 13.23 -1.32 -4.02
CA ALA A 126 13.47 -0.19 -3.10
C ALA A 126 12.87 -0.42 -1.71
N TYR A 127 11.72 -1.07 -1.61
CA TYR A 127 10.92 -1.08 -0.39
C TYR A 127 10.76 -2.45 0.28
N PHE A 128 10.77 -3.55 -0.45
CA PHE A 128 10.66 -4.89 0.15
C PHE A 128 11.77 -5.20 1.17
N PRO A 129 13.03 -4.77 0.98
CA PRO A 129 14.08 -4.94 2.00
C PRO A 129 13.77 -4.27 3.34
N ARG A 130 12.82 -3.34 3.38
CA ARG A 130 12.38 -2.64 4.59
C ARG A 130 11.26 -3.36 5.33
N VAL A 131 10.58 -4.32 4.69
CA VAL A 131 9.60 -5.17 5.37
C VAL A 131 10.33 -6.01 6.39
N GLN A 132 9.94 -5.96 7.66
CA GLN A 132 10.63 -6.77 8.70
C GLN A 132 10.31 -8.27 8.57
N PRO A 133 11.14 -9.17 9.10
CA PRO A 133 10.80 -10.58 9.20
C PRO A 133 9.44 -10.78 9.89
N GLY A 134 8.57 -11.60 9.31
CA GLY A 134 7.18 -11.76 9.72
C GLY A 134 6.22 -10.66 9.22
N GLY A 135 6.73 -9.64 8.52
CA GLY A 135 5.91 -8.61 7.86
C GLY A 135 5.42 -9.04 6.48
N VAL A 136 4.60 -8.20 5.86
CA VAL A 136 3.95 -8.50 4.57
C VAL A 136 4.13 -7.38 3.57
N ALA A 137 4.25 -7.74 2.28
CA ALA A 137 4.04 -6.83 1.16
C ALA A 137 2.74 -7.22 0.43
N LEU A 138 1.91 -6.24 0.16
CA LEU A 138 0.60 -6.35 -0.48
C LEU A 138 0.63 -5.53 -1.77
N LEU A 139 0.24 -6.14 -2.90
CA LEU A 139 0.24 -5.48 -4.21
C LEU A 139 -1.14 -5.58 -4.85
N HIS A 140 -1.75 -4.44 -5.13
CA HIS A 140 -3.05 -4.39 -5.80
C HIS A 140 -2.92 -4.61 -7.32
N ASP A 141 -4.05 -4.82 -7.98
CA ASP A 141 -4.17 -4.91 -9.45
C ASP A 141 -3.40 -6.06 -10.12
N THR A 142 -3.24 -7.20 -9.43
CA THR A 142 -2.58 -8.39 -10.02
C THR A 142 -3.32 -8.93 -11.25
N ARG A 143 -4.60 -8.60 -11.44
CA ARG A 143 -5.45 -9.04 -12.56
C ARG A 143 -5.81 -7.95 -13.55
N ILE A 144 -5.13 -6.80 -13.48
CA ILE A 144 -5.42 -5.67 -14.36
C ILE A 144 -4.42 -5.62 -15.52
N ARG A 145 -4.93 -5.33 -16.72
CA ARG A 145 -4.12 -4.99 -17.89
C ARG A 145 -3.71 -3.53 -17.80
N TRP A 146 -2.43 -3.29 -18.07
CA TRP A 146 -1.92 -1.92 -18.10
C TRP A 146 -1.66 -1.46 -19.53
N PRO A 147 -1.94 -0.20 -19.90
CA PRO A 147 -1.64 0.34 -21.22
C PRO A 147 -0.16 0.16 -21.58
N GLY A 148 0.13 -0.33 -22.78
CA GLY A 148 1.50 -0.58 -23.25
C GLY A 148 2.03 -1.99 -23.00
N GLU A 149 1.37 -2.78 -22.17
CA GLU A 149 1.73 -4.18 -21.96
C GLU A 149 1.14 -5.12 -23.02
N PRO A 150 1.80 -6.23 -23.37
CA PRO A 150 1.30 -7.19 -24.33
C PRO A 150 -0.08 -7.74 -23.97
N PRO A 151 -0.95 -8.04 -24.95
CA PRO A 151 -2.25 -8.67 -24.70
C PRO A 151 -2.11 -9.98 -23.90
N GLY A 152 -2.96 -10.18 -22.89
CA GLY A 152 -2.96 -11.38 -22.05
C GLY A 152 -1.90 -11.39 -20.96
N THR A 153 -1.24 -10.25 -20.71
CA THR A 153 -0.30 -10.11 -19.60
C THR A 153 -0.91 -9.27 -18.47
N TRP A 154 -0.53 -9.61 -17.25
CA TRP A 154 -0.83 -8.86 -16.05
C TRP A 154 0.50 -8.36 -15.48
N PRO A 155 0.85 -7.10 -15.67
CA PRO A 155 2.20 -6.62 -15.40
C PRO A 155 2.59 -6.72 -13.92
N VAL A 156 1.65 -6.49 -12.99
CA VAL A 156 1.91 -6.66 -11.55
C VAL A 156 2.20 -8.12 -11.20
N THR A 157 1.42 -9.07 -11.72
CA THR A 157 1.66 -10.51 -11.54
C THR A 157 3.04 -10.91 -12.07
N ARG A 158 3.41 -10.46 -13.28
CA ARG A 158 4.72 -10.75 -13.87
C ARG A 158 5.87 -10.16 -13.05
N ALA A 159 5.67 -8.97 -12.48
CA ALA A 159 6.67 -8.39 -11.59
C ALA A 159 6.82 -9.21 -10.29
N LEU A 160 5.69 -9.66 -9.72
CA LEU A 160 5.69 -10.54 -8.54
C LEU A 160 6.39 -11.87 -8.81
N ASP A 161 6.06 -12.53 -9.93
CA ASP A 161 6.69 -13.80 -10.32
C ASP A 161 8.21 -13.66 -10.44
N GLU A 162 8.65 -12.63 -11.20
CA GLU A 162 10.07 -12.38 -11.41
C GLU A 162 10.80 -12.00 -10.13
N PHE A 163 10.24 -11.09 -9.33
CA PHE A 163 10.84 -10.67 -8.07
C PHE A 163 10.96 -11.83 -7.08
N CYS A 164 9.91 -12.61 -6.91
CA CYS A 164 9.91 -13.74 -6.00
C CYS A 164 10.85 -14.85 -6.47
N GLU A 165 10.90 -15.15 -7.75
CA GLU A 165 11.86 -16.11 -8.29
C GLU A 165 13.32 -15.70 -8.03
N GLN A 166 13.66 -14.42 -8.28
CA GLN A 166 15.00 -13.89 -8.05
C GLN A 166 15.41 -13.88 -6.58
N GLN A 167 14.44 -13.70 -5.66
CA GLN A 167 14.70 -13.62 -4.22
C GLN A 167 14.50 -14.95 -3.49
N GLY A 168 14.04 -16.00 -4.17
CA GLY A 168 13.70 -17.28 -3.56
C GLY A 168 12.48 -17.19 -2.62
N LEU A 169 11.54 -16.29 -2.94
CA LEU A 169 10.33 -16.04 -2.17
C LEU A 169 9.11 -16.68 -2.85
N HIS A 170 8.02 -16.75 -2.10
CA HIS A 170 6.71 -17.14 -2.62
C HIS A 170 5.70 -16.00 -2.40
N TRP A 171 4.78 -15.88 -3.35
CA TRP A 171 3.63 -15.01 -3.19
C TRP A 171 2.33 -15.78 -3.40
N ALA A 172 1.25 -15.27 -2.83
CA ALA A 172 -0.10 -15.81 -3.00
C ALA A 172 -1.02 -14.71 -3.53
N GLU A 173 -2.00 -15.11 -4.36
CA GLU A 173 -3.03 -14.19 -4.82
C GLU A 173 -4.30 -14.36 -3.98
N LEU A 174 -4.80 -13.27 -3.43
CA LEU A 174 -6.13 -13.22 -2.85
C LEU A 174 -7.14 -12.89 -3.95
N PRO A 175 -8.16 -13.73 -4.13
CA PRO A 175 -9.10 -13.60 -5.23
C PRO A 175 -9.96 -12.34 -5.09
N GLY A 176 -10.35 -11.77 -6.22
CA GLY A 176 -11.22 -10.61 -6.34
C GLY A 176 -11.18 -10.07 -7.76
N ALA A 177 -11.96 -9.01 -8.04
CA ALA A 177 -12.08 -8.48 -9.40
C ALA A 177 -10.76 -7.96 -9.96
N TYR A 178 -9.96 -7.32 -9.11
CA TYR A 178 -8.69 -6.68 -9.48
C TYR A 178 -7.46 -7.49 -9.04
N GLY A 179 -7.59 -8.38 -8.07
CA GLY A 179 -6.53 -9.20 -7.51
C GLY A 179 -5.66 -8.45 -6.48
N LEU A 180 -5.23 -9.16 -5.44
CA LEU A 180 -4.30 -8.68 -4.42
C LEU A 180 -3.22 -9.74 -4.19
N GLY A 181 -1.97 -9.40 -4.54
CA GLY A 181 -0.80 -10.23 -4.27
C GLY A 181 -0.29 -10.03 -2.85
N VAL A 182 0.16 -11.11 -2.22
CA VAL A 182 0.72 -11.11 -0.86
C VAL A 182 2.06 -11.82 -0.86
N ILE A 183 3.11 -11.14 -0.40
CA ILE A 183 4.40 -11.73 -0.06
C ILE A 183 4.57 -11.65 1.45
N VAL A 184 4.82 -12.77 2.11
CA VAL A 184 5.22 -12.79 3.53
C VAL A 184 6.74 -12.83 3.59
N ARG A 185 7.37 -11.89 4.32
CA ARG A 185 8.79 -11.97 4.57
C ARG A 185 9.05 -12.97 5.69
N GLU A 186 9.66 -14.09 5.34
CA GLU A 186 10.04 -15.13 6.31
C GLU A 186 11.07 -14.61 7.33
N TRP A 187 11.21 -15.33 8.45
CA TRP A 187 12.13 -15.00 9.56
C TRP A 187 13.60 -15.19 9.19
#